data_0bb440012b6b2773e0c8fa745541c64a
#
_entry.id   0bb440012b6b2773e0c8fa745541c64a
#
_cell.length_a   1.000
_cell.length_b   1.000
_cell.length_c   1.000
_cell.angle_alpha   90.00
_cell.angle_beta   90.00
_cell.angle_gamma   90.00
#
_symmetry.space_group_name_H-M   'P 1'
#
loop_
_entity.id
_entity.type
_entity.pdbx_description
1 polymer ?
#
loop_
_entity_poly.entity_id
_entity_poly.type
_entity_poly.pdbx_seq_one_letter_code
_entity_poly.pdbx_strand_id
1 'polypeptide(L)'
;MSVDEEVNLDEVIDRILPIMNDVARVDTPIRINREGALGVLDADRATALVMVVTELVQNAIEHAFEPSAKQGCVTIRAERSARWLDVVVHDDGRGLPDGFSLEKSDRLGLQIVRTLVTAELDGSLGMHEVPGGGTDVVLRVPLGRRSSARVPQ
;
A
#
# COMPACT_ATOMS: atom_id res chain seq x y z
N MET A 1 22.58 -6.46 16.51
CA MET A 1 21.85 -5.75 15.64
C MET A 1 21.91 -6.26 14.20
N SER A 2 20.85 -6.62 13.68
CA SER A 2 20.93 -7.23 12.37
C SER A 2 20.52 -6.25 11.30
N VAL A 3 21.35 -5.25 11.15
CA VAL A 3 21.13 -4.23 10.14
C VAL A 3 21.04 -4.81 8.75
N ASP A 4 21.62 -5.99 8.57
CA ASP A 4 21.65 -6.58 7.26
C ASP A 4 20.55 -7.57 7.00
N GLU A 5 19.63 -7.69 7.96
CA GLU A 5 18.51 -8.59 7.78
C GLU A 5 17.60 -8.08 6.69
N GLU A 6 17.34 -8.92 5.70
CA GLU A 6 16.50 -8.56 4.58
C GLU A 6 15.25 -9.42 4.55
N VAL A 7 14.17 -8.82 4.10
CA VAL A 7 12.86 -9.46 4.07
C VAL A 7 12.39 -9.53 2.62
N ASN A 8 11.97 -10.70 2.21
CA ASN A 8 11.36 -10.89 0.89
C ASN A 8 9.90 -10.49 0.99
N LEU A 9 9.59 -9.32 0.44
CA LEU A 9 8.26 -8.76 0.55
C LEU A 9 7.20 -9.57 -0.20
N ASP A 10 7.59 -10.17 -1.31
CA ASP A 10 6.62 -10.97 -2.07
C ASP A 10 6.13 -12.15 -1.25
N GLU A 11 7.02 -12.81 -0.52
CA GLU A 11 6.61 -13.91 0.33
C GLU A 11 5.70 -13.46 1.45
N VAL A 12 6.02 -12.32 2.07
CA VAL A 12 5.19 -11.80 3.18
C VAL A 12 3.81 -11.45 2.69
N ILE A 13 3.73 -10.70 1.60
CA ILE A 13 2.43 -10.27 1.07
C ILE A 13 1.63 -11.50 0.63
N ASP A 14 2.27 -12.46 -0.03
CA ASP A 14 1.57 -13.65 -0.49
C ASP A 14 1.02 -14.50 0.66
N ARG A 15 1.61 -14.41 1.83
CA ARG A 15 1.07 -15.08 3.02
C ARG A 15 -0.10 -14.34 3.63
N ILE A 16 -0.13 -13.03 3.47
CA ILE A 16 -1.21 -12.20 4.03
C ILE A 16 -2.44 -12.21 3.13
N LEU A 17 -2.25 -12.30 1.81
CA LEU A 17 -3.35 -12.24 0.86
C LEU A 17 -4.49 -13.20 1.13
N PRO A 18 -4.26 -14.48 1.44
CA PRO A 18 -5.37 -15.39 1.72
C PRO A 18 -6.19 -14.96 2.92
N ILE A 19 -5.54 -14.41 3.94
CA ILE A 19 -6.23 -13.92 5.13
C ILE A 19 -7.11 -12.73 4.78
N MET A 20 -6.57 -11.79 4.01
CA MET A 20 -7.31 -10.62 3.58
C MET A 20 -8.50 -11.00 2.71
N ASN A 21 -8.29 -11.96 1.81
CA ASN A 21 -9.37 -12.42 0.93
C ASN A 21 -10.51 -13.06 1.72
N ASP A 22 -10.18 -13.81 2.77
CA ASP A 22 -11.21 -14.43 3.60
C ASP A 22 -12.05 -13.39 4.32
N VAL A 23 -11.39 -12.37 4.87
CA VAL A 23 -12.10 -11.29 5.58
C VAL A 23 -12.95 -10.48 4.59
N ALA A 24 -12.41 -10.21 3.40
CA ALA A 24 -13.07 -9.36 2.42
C ALA A 24 -14.33 -9.99 1.82
N ARG A 25 -14.53 -11.29 2.02
CA ARG A 25 -15.66 -11.99 1.42
C ARG A 25 -16.91 -12.03 2.31
N VAL A 26 -16.87 -11.41 3.48
CA VAL A 26 -17.99 -11.50 4.40
C VAL A 26 -19.26 -10.87 3.82
N ASP A 27 -19.14 -9.66 3.31
CA ASP A 27 -20.32 -8.93 2.80
C ASP A 27 -20.33 -8.79 1.28
N THR A 28 -19.23 -8.33 0.72
CA THR A 28 -19.09 -8.13 -0.72
C THR A 28 -17.94 -8.99 -1.20
N PRO A 29 -18.14 -9.79 -2.26
CA PRO A 29 -17.01 -10.57 -2.79
C PRO A 29 -15.95 -9.65 -3.37
N ILE A 30 -14.90 -9.43 -2.62
CA ILE A 30 -13.77 -8.62 -3.06
C ILE A 30 -12.58 -9.54 -3.20
N ARG A 31 -11.97 -9.52 -4.37
CA ARG A 31 -10.76 -10.30 -4.64
C ARG A 31 -9.56 -9.39 -4.50
N ILE A 32 -8.56 -9.85 -3.78
CA ILE A 32 -7.31 -9.13 -3.61
C ILE A 32 -6.20 -9.94 -4.26
N ASN A 33 -5.43 -9.31 -5.14
CA ASN A 33 -4.32 -10.01 -5.80
C ASN A 33 -3.10 -9.10 -5.89
N ARG A 34 -1.98 -9.69 -6.25
CA ARG A 34 -0.71 -8.99 -6.38
C ARG A 34 -0.13 -9.22 -7.76
N GLU A 35 0.41 -8.16 -8.36
CA GLU A 35 1.10 -8.22 -9.66
C GLU A 35 2.46 -7.57 -9.52
N GLY A 36 3.44 -8.14 -10.18
CA GLY A 36 4.80 -7.61 -10.16
C GLY A 36 5.55 -8.01 -8.91
N ALA A 37 6.82 -7.74 -8.88
CA ALA A 37 7.68 -8.13 -7.78
C ALA A 37 8.07 -6.93 -6.93
N LEU A 38 7.84 -7.05 -5.61
CA LEU A 38 8.28 -6.04 -4.67
C LEU A 38 9.77 -6.21 -4.36
N GLY A 39 10.22 -7.44 -4.26
CA GLY A 39 11.61 -7.72 -3.96
C GLY A 39 11.90 -7.67 -2.48
N VAL A 40 13.13 -7.32 -2.15
CA VAL A 40 13.67 -7.40 -0.81
C VAL A 40 13.92 -6.00 -0.27
N LEU A 41 13.60 -5.78 1.00
CA LEU A 41 13.97 -4.58 1.73
C LEU A 41 14.58 -4.98 3.07
N ASP A 42 15.31 -4.06 3.68
CA ASP A 42 15.78 -4.26 5.05
C ASP A 42 14.56 -4.35 5.99
N ALA A 43 14.75 -5.00 7.13
CA ALA A 43 13.65 -5.33 8.02
C ALA A 43 12.80 -4.12 8.43
N ASP A 44 13.43 -3.00 8.74
CA ASP A 44 12.68 -1.82 9.18
C ASP A 44 11.78 -1.28 8.09
N ARG A 45 12.32 -1.12 6.88
CA ARG A 45 11.51 -0.63 5.77
C ARG A 45 10.47 -1.66 5.34
N ALA A 46 10.84 -2.95 5.40
CA ALA A 46 9.90 -3.99 5.02
C ALA A 46 8.69 -3.98 5.96
N THR A 47 8.92 -3.87 7.26
CA THR A 47 7.83 -3.81 8.22
C THR A 47 6.91 -2.62 7.94
N ALA A 48 7.50 -1.45 7.72
CA ALA A 48 6.71 -0.25 7.43
C ALA A 48 5.92 -0.44 6.14
N LEU A 49 6.53 -1.00 5.10
CA LEU A 49 5.86 -1.18 3.82
C LEU A 49 4.67 -2.14 3.94
N VAL A 50 4.87 -3.25 4.66
CA VAL A 50 3.78 -4.21 4.84
C VAL A 50 2.62 -3.56 5.58
N MET A 51 2.92 -2.77 6.62
CA MET A 51 1.87 -2.06 7.35
C MET A 51 1.13 -1.07 6.46
N VAL A 52 1.86 -0.32 5.64
CA VAL A 52 1.26 0.64 4.72
C VAL A 52 0.37 -0.07 3.72
N VAL A 53 0.88 -1.10 3.05
CA VAL A 53 0.11 -1.81 2.04
C VAL A 53 -1.13 -2.44 2.66
N THR A 54 -1.00 -3.06 3.82
CA THR A 54 -2.12 -3.68 4.50
C THR A 54 -3.21 -2.65 4.81
N GLU A 55 -2.80 -1.49 5.31
CA GLU A 55 -3.76 -0.45 5.66
C GLU A 55 -4.43 0.12 4.40
N LEU A 56 -3.68 0.28 3.31
CA LEU A 56 -4.26 0.79 2.07
C LEU A 56 -5.26 -0.20 1.48
N VAL A 57 -4.97 -1.49 1.54
CA VAL A 57 -5.90 -2.52 1.09
C VAL A 57 -7.14 -2.52 1.97
N GLN A 58 -6.96 -2.48 3.29
CA GLN A 58 -8.08 -2.45 4.22
C GLN A 58 -8.96 -1.23 3.97
N ASN A 59 -8.34 -0.10 3.73
CA ASN A 59 -9.05 1.13 3.45
C ASN A 59 -9.88 1.00 2.16
N ALA A 60 -9.33 0.36 1.14
CA ALA A 60 -10.07 0.12 -0.10
C ALA A 60 -11.28 -0.79 0.15
N ILE A 61 -11.07 -1.87 0.90
CA ILE A 61 -12.16 -2.80 1.21
C ILE A 61 -13.29 -2.07 1.94
N GLU A 62 -12.95 -1.20 2.88
CA GLU A 62 -13.95 -0.54 3.72
C GLU A 62 -14.65 0.63 3.04
N HIS A 63 -13.96 1.29 2.12
CA HIS A 63 -14.47 2.58 1.63
C HIS A 63 -14.66 2.67 0.12
N ALA A 64 -14.07 1.79 -0.66
CA ALA A 64 -14.11 1.93 -2.11
C ALA A 64 -15.35 1.32 -2.74
N PHE A 65 -15.98 0.37 -2.07
CA PHE A 65 -17.08 -0.38 -2.68
C PHE A 65 -18.41 -0.05 -2.00
N GLU A 66 -19.44 0.08 -2.82
CA GLU A 66 -20.76 0.31 -2.28
C GLU A 66 -21.30 -0.96 -1.66
N PRO A 67 -22.15 -0.85 -0.62
CA PRO A 67 -22.74 -2.05 0.00
C PRO A 67 -23.52 -2.91 -0.99
N SER A 68 -24.02 -2.30 -2.05
CA SER A 68 -24.79 -3.01 -3.08
C SER A 68 -23.91 -3.59 -4.17
N ALA A 69 -22.60 -3.39 -4.10
CA ALA A 69 -21.68 -3.91 -5.12
C ALA A 69 -21.74 -5.42 -5.15
N LYS A 70 -21.77 -5.98 -6.36
CA LYS A 70 -21.85 -7.42 -6.53
C LYS A 70 -20.50 -8.08 -6.38
N GLN A 71 -19.44 -7.36 -6.74
CA GLN A 71 -18.08 -7.86 -6.63
C GLN A 71 -17.12 -6.70 -6.74
N GLY A 72 -15.88 -6.92 -6.34
CA GLY A 72 -14.85 -5.91 -6.43
C GLY A 72 -13.48 -6.55 -6.51
N CYS A 73 -12.50 -5.75 -6.88
CA CYS A 73 -11.12 -6.20 -6.99
C CYS A 73 -10.17 -5.14 -6.47
N VAL A 74 -9.22 -5.57 -5.67
CA VAL A 74 -8.12 -4.72 -5.20
C VAL A 74 -6.83 -5.38 -5.67
N THR A 75 -5.99 -4.63 -6.35
CA THR A 75 -4.74 -5.15 -6.89
C THR A 75 -3.57 -4.39 -6.31
N ILE A 76 -2.61 -5.12 -5.78
CA ILE A 76 -1.34 -4.57 -5.33
C ILE A 76 -0.36 -4.75 -6.48
N ARG A 77 0.03 -3.66 -7.13
CA ARG A 77 0.98 -3.71 -8.24
C ARG A 77 2.31 -3.17 -7.78
N ALA A 78 3.37 -3.86 -8.14
CA ALA A 78 4.71 -3.42 -7.82
C ALA A 78 5.55 -3.32 -9.07
N GLU A 79 6.35 -2.26 -9.13
CA GLU A 79 7.30 -2.06 -10.20
C GLU A 79 8.60 -1.59 -9.57
N ARG A 80 9.64 -2.36 -9.78
CA ARG A 80 10.91 -2.10 -9.11
C ARG A 80 11.99 -1.79 -10.15
N SER A 81 12.70 -0.71 -9.91
CA SER A 81 13.86 -0.35 -10.70
C SER A 81 15.07 -0.31 -9.78
N ALA A 82 16.22 0.11 -10.31
CA ALA A 82 17.42 0.20 -9.49
C ALA A 82 17.29 1.21 -8.36
N ARG A 83 16.49 2.27 -8.56
CA ARG A 83 16.39 3.38 -7.60
C ARG A 83 15.08 3.44 -6.86
N TRP A 84 14.03 2.86 -7.40
CA TRP A 84 12.69 3.06 -6.87
C TRP A 84 11.92 1.76 -6.77
N LEU A 85 11.10 1.69 -5.76
CA LEU A 85 10.04 0.69 -5.70
C LEU A 85 8.72 1.47 -5.73
N ASP A 86 7.95 1.25 -6.77
CA ASP A 86 6.63 1.86 -6.90
C ASP A 86 5.60 0.79 -6.60
N VAL A 87 4.71 1.08 -5.67
CA VAL A 87 3.63 0.18 -5.30
C VAL A 87 2.32 0.93 -5.48
N VAL A 88 1.42 0.33 -6.23
CA VAL A 88 0.10 0.92 -6.45
C VAL A 88 -0.93 -0.02 -5.86
N VAL A 89 -1.78 0.50 -5.00
CA VAL A 89 -2.95 -0.24 -4.53
C VAL A 89 -4.12 0.29 -5.32
N HIS A 90 -4.57 -0.53 -6.27
CA HIS A 90 -5.64 -0.17 -7.20
C HIS A 90 -6.92 -0.85 -6.76
N ASP A 91 -8.03 -0.10 -6.75
CA ASP A 91 -9.35 -0.70 -6.61
C ASP A 91 -10.23 -0.30 -7.78
N ASP A 92 -11.17 -1.15 -8.10
CA ASP A 92 -12.13 -0.87 -9.17
C ASP A 92 -13.49 -0.42 -8.59
N GLY A 93 -13.41 0.26 -7.48
CA GLY A 93 -14.60 0.74 -6.77
C GLY A 93 -15.17 2.02 -7.33
N ARG A 94 -15.82 2.79 -6.48
CA ARG A 94 -16.59 3.97 -6.90
C ARG A 94 -15.77 5.25 -7.01
N GLY A 95 -14.48 5.18 -6.76
CA GLY A 95 -13.63 6.37 -6.81
C GLY A 95 -13.66 7.15 -5.52
N LEU A 96 -13.06 8.33 -5.53
CA LEU A 96 -12.93 9.14 -4.34
C LEU A 96 -14.17 9.99 -4.14
N PRO A 97 -14.60 10.21 -2.88
CA PRO A 97 -15.68 11.16 -2.60
C PRO A 97 -15.27 12.57 -3.03
N ASP A 98 -16.24 13.37 -3.40
CA ASP A 98 -15.99 14.77 -3.74
C ASP A 98 -15.31 15.45 -2.56
N GLY A 99 -14.29 16.24 -2.87
CA GLY A 99 -13.58 16.98 -1.85
C GLY A 99 -12.64 16.16 -0.98
N PHE A 100 -12.47 14.88 -1.29
CA PHE A 100 -11.56 14.06 -0.52
C PHE A 100 -10.11 14.53 -0.69
N SER A 101 -9.40 14.60 0.41
CA SER A 101 -7.98 14.94 0.41
C SER A 101 -7.26 13.99 1.35
N LEU A 102 -6.20 13.38 0.85
CA LEU A 102 -5.40 12.48 1.66
C LEU A 102 -4.81 13.23 2.85
N GLU A 103 -4.34 14.46 2.63
CA GLU A 103 -3.72 15.27 3.68
C GLU A 103 -4.71 15.72 4.75
N LYS A 104 -5.97 15.87 4.37
CA LYS A 104 -6.99 16.36 5.28
C LYS A 104 -7.86 15.26 5.86
N SER A 105 -7.57 14.02 5.51
CA SER A 105 -8.36 12.90 6.02
C SER A 105 -8.13 12.76 7.51
N ASP A 106 -9.21 12.56 8.25
CA ASP A 106 -9.13 12.29 9.68
C ASP A 106 -9.17 10.79 9.98
N ARG A 107 -9.13 9.95 8.95
CA ARG A 107 -9.05 8.51 9.16
C ARG A 107 -7.70 8.19 9.80
N LEU A 108 -7.75 7.55 10.95
CA LEU A 108 -6.53 7.25 11.70
C LEU A 108 -5.57 6.39 10.88
N GLY A 109 -6.09 5.39 10.16
CA GLY A 109 -5.24 4.52 9.36
C GLY A 109 -4.45 5.28 8.31
N LEU A 110 -5.09 6.24 7.63
CA LEU A 110 -4.40 7.04 6.63
C LEU A 110 -3.36 7.97 7.26
N GLN A 111 -3.63 8.46 8.46
CA GLN A 111 -2.65 9.28 9.17
C GLN A 111 -1.41 8.45 9.52
N ILE A 112 -1.62 7.21 9.95
CA ILE A 112 -0.50 6.32 10.26
C ILE A 112 0.29 6.00 8.99
N VAL A 113 -0.41 5.75 7.89
CA VAL A 113 0.25 5.48 6.61
C VAL A 113 1.13 6.64 6.21
N ARG A 114 0.62 7.86 6.28
CA ARG A 114 1.40 9.05 5.92
C ARG A 114 2.64 9.18 6.78
N THR A 115 2.51 8.92 8.07
CA THR A 115 3.64 8.98 8.99
C THR A 115 4.69 7.93 8.64
N LEU A 116 4.27 6.70 8.39
CA LEU A 116 5.20 5.62 8.04
C LEU A 116 5.90 5.89 6.72
N VAL A 117 5.16 6.38 5.72
CA VAL A 117 5.75 6.68 4.41
C VAL A 117 6.83 7.76 4.55
N THR A 118 6.54 8.80 5.31
CA THR A 118 7.47 9.90 5.49
C THR A 118 8.65 9.51 6.37
N ALA A 119 8.37 8.93 7.55
CA ALA A 119 9.40 8.74 8.56
C ALA A 119 10.22 7.47 8.34
N GLU A 120 9.61 6.40 7.86
CA GLU A 120 10.30 5.11 7.76
C GLU A 120 10.73 4.77 6.35
N LEU A 121 9.95 5.18 5.35
CA LEU A 121 10.24 4.80 3.97
C LEU A 121 10.92 5.89 3.17
N ASP A 122 10.96 7.10 3.67
CA ASP A 122 11.48 8.27 2.94
C ASP A 122 10.79 8.41 1.57
N GLY A 123 9.55 7.98 1.49
CA GLY A 123 8.83 7.89 0.24
C GLY A 123 7.78 8.97 0.08
N SER A 124 6.99 8.79 -0.95
CA SER A 124 5.88 9.68 -1.23
C SER A 124 4.62 8.86 -1.46
N LEU A 125 3.49 9.48 -1.19
CA LEU A 125 2.19 8.84 -1.31
C LEU A 125 1.25 9.78 -2.04
N GLY A 126 0.57 9.25 -3.04
CA GLY A 126 -0.43 10.01 -3.78
C GLY A 126 -1.67 9.17 -3.99
N MET A 127 -2.78 9.83 -4.29
CA MET A 127 -4.05 9.14 -4.49
C MET A 127 -4.77 9.84 -5.62
N HIS A 128 -5.28 9.09 -6.59
CA HIS A 128 -6.02 9.69 -7.69
C HIS A 128 -7.04 8.72 -8.26
N GLU A 129 -8.06 9.29 -8.88
CA GLU A 129 -9.07 8.49 -9.53
C GLU A 129 -8.57 7.96 -10.87
N VAL A 130 -9.01 6.76 -11.20
CA VAL A 130 -8.65 6.13 -12.46
C VAL A 130 -9.75 6.42 -13.48
N PRO A 131 -9.40 6.85 -14.69
CA PRO A 131 -10.40 7.01 -15.76
C PRO A 131 -11.15 5.68 -15.95
N GLY A 132 -12.46 5.76 -15.95
CA GLY A 132 -13.29 4.57 -16.08
C GLY A 132 -13.73 3.97 -14.75
N GLY A 133 -13.24 4.48 -13.65
CA GLY A 133 -13.67 4.05 -12.31
C GLY A 133 -12.55 3.53 -11.45
N GLY A 134 -12.70 3.74 -10.15
CA GLY A 134 -11.76 3.24 -9.17
C GLY A 134 -10.72 4.26 -8.74
N THR A 135 -9.82 3.81 -7.90
CA THR A 135 -8.82 4.67 -7.30
C THR A 135 -7.47 3.98 -7.29
N ASP A 136 -6.42 4.74 -7.55
CA ASP A 136 -5.04 4.29 -7.36
C ASP A 136 -4.44 5.05 -6.19
N VAL A 137 -3.87 4.32 -5.24
CA VAL A 137 -3.01 4.90 -4.23
C VAL A 137 -1.59 4.53 -4.60
N VAL A 138 -0.75 5.52 -4.86
CA VAL A 138 0.59 5.30 -5.38
C VAL A 138 1.61 5.60 -4.30
N LEU A 139 2.41 4.60 -3.99
CA LEU A 139 3.48 4.70 -3.01
C LEU A 139 4.80 4.56 -3.75
N ARG A 140 5.71 5.51 -3.56
CA ARG A 140 7.03 5.45 -4.15
C ARG A 140 8.08 5.45 -3.06
N VAL A 141 8.93 4.43 -3.07
CA VAL A 141 9.96 4.23 -2.05
C VAL A 141 11.33 4.27 -2.70
N PRO A 142 12.23 5.16 -2.25
CA PRO A 142 13.59 5.15 -2.78
C PRO A 142 14.36 3.93 -2.27
N LEU A 143 15.10 3.30 -3.15
CA LEU A 143 15.84 2.08 -2.83
C LEU A 143 17.31 2.34 -2.52
N GLY A 144 17.75 3.56 -2.69
CA GLY A 144 19.13 3.89 -2.37
C GLY A 144 19.38 3.75 -0.88
N ARG A 145 20.62 3.94 -0.50
CA ARG A 145 20.99 3.88 0.89
C ARG A 145 20.12 4.85 1.68
N ARG A 146 19.50 4.35 2.73
CA ARG A 146 18.72 5.23 3.58
C ARG A 146 19.60 6.36 4.03
N SER A 147 18.95 7.43 4.31
CA SER A 147 19.64 8.62 4.66
C SER A 147 20.35 8.52 6.00
N SER A 148 20.86 7.37 6.29
CA SER A 148 21.96 7.29 7.21
C SER A 148 23.03 8.26 6.77
N ALA A 149 23.01 8.59 5.49
CA ALA A 149 23.82 9.66 5.00
C ALA A 149 23.58 10.95 5.78
N ARG A 150 22.44 11.08 6.39
CA ARG A 150 22.18 12.22 7.23
C ARG A 150 22.42 11.93 8.69
N VAL A 151 22.99 10.80 8.98
CA VAL A 151 23.45 10.59 10.32
C VAL A 151 24.52 11.63 10.58
N PRO A 152 24.36 12.39 11.62
CA PRO A 152 25.33 13.42 11.93
C PRO A 152 26.71 12.81 12.14
N GLN A 153 27.67 13.44 11.65
CA GLN A 153 29.03 12.99 11.81
C GLN A 153 29.64 13.58 13.07
#